data_f93b22ad9f343e6e5dccd24b106a778f
#
_entry.id   f93b22ad9f343e6e5dccd24b106a778f
#
_cell.length_a   1.000
_cell.length_b   1.000
_cell.length_c   1.000
_cell.angle_alpha   90.00
_cell.angle_beta   90.00
_cell.angle_gamma   90.00
#
_symmetry.space_group_name_H-M   'P 1'
#
loop_
_entity.id
_entity.type
_entity.pdbx_description
1 polymer ?
#
loop_
_entity_poly.entity_id
_entity_poly.type
_entity_poly.pdbx_seq_one_letter_code
_entity_poly.pdbx_strand_id
1 'polypeptide(L)'
;LRILIAAATLAVAAAPASALDISGAGATFPFPIYSKWADAYKKETGLGLNYQSIGSGGGIKQIESKTVTFGATDAPLTGAELQKYGLVQFPMVMGGIVPVLNVAGIAPGQLVLDGPTLARIFLGNIKMWNDPAIAKLDPGVKLPAQAILIVHRSDGSGTTFNFTNYLDKVSAEWKSNVGSSTSIEWPVGIGAKGNEGVSNNVGQTAGSIGYVEYAYAKQNNLTYARMINSAGATISPTSESFQAAAANANWNSAPGFGVILSDQPGAASWPLTAATWILIDKHPRDPAAASETLKFFAWAYANGAGMAEELDYVPMPERVVGDIEKVWADEIKDTSGKPLFTVAHRDRE
;
A
#
# COMPACT_ATOMS: atom_id res chain seq x y z
N LEU A 1 49.39 -5.18 -64.52
CA LEU A 1 48.13 -5.75 -63.97
C LEU A 1 48.11 -5.46 -62.44
N ARG A 2 47.37 -4.41 -62.03
CA ARG A 2 47.21 -4.04 -60.60
C ARG A 2 45.84 -4.58 -60.11
N ILE A 3 45.87 -5.51 -59.17
CA ILE A 3 44.72 -6.07 -58.51
C ILE A 3 44.42 -5.18 -57.31
N LEU A 4 43.25 -4.49 -57.32
CA LEU A 4 42.71 -3.79 -56.17
C LEU A 4 41.87 -4.80 -55.35
N ILE A 5 42.32 -5.08 -54.13
CA ILE A 5 41.55 -5.85 -53.15
C ILE A 5 40.70 -4.83 -52.36
N ALA A 6 39.38 -4.86 -52.55
CA ALA A 6 38.44 -4.08 -51.78
C ALA A 6 38.15 -4.85 -50.48
N ALA A 7 38.56 -4.33 -49.34
CA ALA A 7 38.20 -4.84 -48.02
C ALA A 7 36.78 -4.32 -47.68
N ALA A 8 35.77 -5.20 -47.67
CA ALA A 8 34.44 -4.88 -47.16
C ALA A 8 34.43 -4.98 -45.65
N THR A 9 34.39 -3.85 -44.96
CA THR A 9 34.14 -3.78 -43.52
C THR A 9 32.66 -4.04 -43.25
N LEU A 10 32.34 -5.21 -42.68
CA LEU A 10 31.03 -5.49 -42.11
C LEU A 10 30.87 -4.65 -40.83
N ALA A 11 30.07 -3.59 -40.90
CA ALA A 11 29.60 -2.88 -39.74
C ALA A 11 28.47 -3.72 -39.11
N VAL A 12 28.77 -4.42 -38.01
CA VAL A 12 27.77 -5.06 -37.16
C VAL A 12 27.02 -3.94 -36.44
N ALA A 13 25.84 -3.58 -36.91
CA ALA A 13 24.94 -2.71 -36.20
C ALA A 13 24.51 -3.45 -34.94
N ALA A 14 25.05 -3.05 -33.78
CA ALA A 14 24.49 -3.45 -32.48
C ALA A 14 23.07 -2.87 -32.42
N ALA A 15 22.05 -3.73 -32.53
CA ALA A 15 20.69 -3.34 -32.21
C ALA A 15 20.68 -2.88 -30.73
N PRO A 16 20.04 -1.75 -30.40
CA PRO A 16 19.88 -1.37 -29.00
C PRO A 16 19.14 -2.52 -28.31
N ALA A 17 19.76 -3.13 -27.31
CA ALA A 17 19.06 -4.03 -26.42
C ALA A 17 17.91 -3.21 -25.81
N SER A 18 16.67 -3.58 -26.16
CA SER A 18 15.49 -3.01 -25.52
C SER A 18 15.66 -3.23 -24.03
N ALA A 19 15.80 -2.15 -23.26
CA ALA A 19 15.88 -2.25 -21.81
C ALA A 19 14.60 -2.97 -21.35
N LEU A 20 14.76 -4.07 -20.60
CA LEU A 20 13.66 -4.86 -20.10
C LEU A 20 13.00 -4.06 -18.97
N ASP A 21 11.96 -3.29 -19.30
CA ASP A 21 11.24 -2.52 -18.29
C ASP A 21 10.37 -3.46 -17.44
N ILE A 22 10.51 -3.37 -16.12
CA ILE A 22 9.65 -4.05 -15.17
C ILE A 22 8.29 -3.36 -15.17
N SER A 23 7.20 -4.11 -15.44
CA SER A 23 5.85 -3.57 -15.46
C SER A 23 5.01 -4.05 -14.28
N GLY A 24 4.37 -3.14 -13.58
CA GLY A 24 3.47 -3.44 -12.48
C GLY A 24 2.30 -2.50 -12.43
N ALA A 25 1.24 -2.92 -11.74
CA ALA A 25 0.06 -2.10 -11.53
C ALA A 25 -0.64 -2.45 -10.23
N GLY A 26 -1.31 -1.48 -9.62
CA GLY A 26 -2.19 -1.77 -8.49
C GLY A 26 -2.26 -0.66 -7.46
N ALA A 27 -2.11 -1.04 -6.21
CA ALA A 27 -2.34 -0.21 -5.03
C ALA A 27 -1.69 1.18 -5.11
N THR A 28 -2.44 2.20 -4.73
CA THR A 28 -1.93 3.57 -4.62
C THR A 28 -1.25 3.82 -3.28
N PHE A 29 -1.56 3.01 -2.26
CA PHE A 29 -0.97 3.08 -0.93
C PHE A 29 0.57 3.10 -0.96
N PRO A 30 1.29 2.17 -1.64
CA PRO A 30 2.74 2.14 -1.67
C PRO A 30 3.37 3.03 -2.77
N PHE A 31 2.59 3.71 -3.58
CA PHE A 31 3.13 4.42 -4.75
C PHE A 31 4.24 5.43 -4.41
N PRO A 32 4.16 6.23 -3.33
CA PRO A 32 5.26 7.12 -2.95
C PRO A 32 6.59 6.41 -2.75
N ILE A 33 6.60 5.28 -2.04
CA ILE A 33 7.83 4.53 -1.82
C ILE A 33 8.27 3.73 -3.04
N TYR A 34 7.34 3.16 -3.81
CA TYR A 34 7.69 2.44 -5.05
C TYR A 34 8.34 3.37 -6.07
N SER A 35 7.86 4.61 -6.20
CA SER A 35 8.48 5.62 -7.06
C SER A 35 9.90 5.95 -6.60
N LYS A 36 10.10 6.12 -5.30
CA LYS A 36 11.42 6.43 -4.73
C LYS A 36 12.41 5.29 -4.92
N TRP A 37 11.99 4.05 -4.71
CA TRP A 37 12.81 2.86 -4.97
C TRP A 37 13.10 2.70 -6.46
N ALA A 38 12.11 2.91 -7.33
CA ALA A 38 12.29 2.81 -8.78
C ALA A 38 13.34 3.81 -9.30
N ASP A 39 13.31 5.05 -8.82
CA ASP A 39 14.28 6.08 -9.18
C ASP A 39 15.70 5.72 -8.71
N ALA A 40 15.83 5.21 -7.48
CA ALA A 40 17.11 4.79 -6.92
C ALA A 40 17.68 3.57 -7.67
N TYR A 41 16.84 2.55 -7.90
CA TYR A 41 17.23 1.34 -8.62
C TYR A 41 17.64 1.63 -10.06
N LYS A 42 16.91 2.51 -10.75
CA LYS A 42 17.25 2.94 -12.12
C LYS A 42 18.59 3.66 -12.19
N LYS A 43 18.91 4.49 -11.20
CA LYS A 43 20.23 5.17 -11.13
C LYS A 43 21.38 4.17 -10.96
N GLU A 44 21.15 3.10 -10.22
CA GLU A 44 22.16 2.07 -9.93
C GLU A 44 22.32 1.05 -11.06
N THR A 45 21.20 0.57 -11.62
CA THR A 45 21.18 -0.57 -12.56
C THR A 45 20.89 -0.21 -14.01
N GLY A 46 20.32 0.98 -14.25
CA GLY A 46 19.80 1.38 -15.55
C GLY A 46 18.40 0.82 -15.88
N LEU A 47 17.87 -0.09 -15.06
CA LEU A 47 16.56 -0.72 -15.28
C LEU A 47 15.43 0.13 -14.70
N GLY A 48 14.39 0.38 -15.50
CA GLY A 48 13.21 1.15 -15.11
C GLY A 48 12.10 0.27 -14.57
N LEU A 49 11.30 0.83 -13.66
CA LEU A 49 10.03 0.29 -13.22
C LEU A 49 8.90 1.16 -13.77
N ASN A 50 8.02 0.55 -14.57
CA ASN A 50 6.77 1.17 -15.01
C ASN A 50 5.63 0.68 -14.09
N TYR A 51 5.32 1.45 -13.06
CA TYR A 51 4.25 1.14 -12.11
C TYR A 51 3.04 2.03 -12.34
N GLN A 52 1.88 1.41 -12.55
CA GLN A 52 0.60 2.11 -12.72
C GLN A 52 -0.17 2.11 -11.38
N SER A 53 -0.25 3.28 -10.74
CA SER A 53 -1.03 3.52 -9.52
C SER A 53 -2.52 3.62 -9.87
N ILE A 54 -3.24 2.48 -9.88
CA ILE A 54 -4.62 2.38 -10.34
C ILE A 54 -5.59 1.77 -9.31
N GLY A 55 -5.10 1.48 -8.12
CA GLY A 55 -5.82 0.82 -7.04
C GLY A 55 -5.66 -0.70 -7.04
N SER A 56 -5.80 -1.29 -5.85
CA SER A 56 -5.60 -2.73 -5.62
C SER A 56 -6.47 -3.60 -6.52
N GLY A 57 -7.74 -3.25 -6.70
CA GLY A 57 -8.65 -4.00 -7.57
C GLY A 57 -8.21 -4.01 -9.04
N GLY A 58 -7.62 -2.90 -9.52
CA GLY A 58 -7.03 -2.82 -10.86
C GLY A 58 -5.78 -3.71 -10.98
N GLY A 59 -4.90 -3.68 -9.96
CA GLY A 59 -3.70 -4.51 -9.92
C GLY A 59 -4.00 -6.00 -9.91
N ILE A 60 -4.94 -6.43 -9.06
CA ILE A 60 -5.41 -7.82 -8.99
C ILE A 60 -5.92 -8.27 -10.36
N LYS A 61 -6.81 -7.51 -11.00
CA LYS A 61 -7.34 -7.86 -12.33
C LYS A 61 -6.27 -7.95 -13.39
N GLN A 62 -5.27 -7.08 -13.38
CA GLN A 62 -4.20 -7.09 -14.38
C GLN A 62 -3.26 -8.28 -14.20
N ILE A 63 -2.90 -8.65 -12.96
CA ILE A 63 -2.05 -9.84 -12.76
C ILE A 63 -2.82 -11.13 -13.04
N GLU A 64 -4.09 -11.24 -12.67
CA GLU A 64 -4.95 -12.37 -13.03
C GLU A 64 -5.07 -12.54 -14.54
N SER A 65 -5.14 -11.44 -15.29
CA SER A 65 -5.19 -11.40 -16.75
C SER A 65 -3.80 -11.53 -17.39
N LYS A 66 -2.72 -11.57 -16.60
CA LYS A 66 -1.32 -11.68 -17.06
C LYS A 66 -0.90 -10.56 -18.01
N THR A 67 -1.38 -9.33 -17.78
CA THR A 67 -1.06 -8.12 -18.56
C THR A 67 0.08 -7.30 -17.97
N VAL A 68 0.49 -7.60 -16.74
CA VAL A 68 1.64 -7.02 -16.03
C VAL A 68 2.52 -8.12 -15.46
N THR A 69 3.77 -7.81 -15.17
CA THR A 69 4.71 -8.74 -14.54
C THR A 69 4.37 -8.96 -13.07
N PHE A 70 3.90 -7.91 -12.38
CA PHE A 70 3.41 -8.02 -11.01
C PHE A 70 2.18 -7.15 -10.77
N GLY A 71 1.32 -7.60 -9.85
CA GLY A 71 0.24 -6.80 -9.28
C GLY A 71 0.63 -6.30 -7.88
N ALA A 72 0.01 -5.22 -7.43
CA ALA A 72 0.16 -4.73 -6.06
C ALA A 72 -1.20 -4.50 -5.40
N THR A 73 -1.34 -4.92 -4.15
CA THR A 73 -2.61 -4.84 -3.40
C THR A 73 -2.37 -4.63 -1.92
N ASP A 74 -3.23 -3.83 -1.27
CA ASP A 74 -3.27 -3.73 0.20
C ASP A 74 -4.41 -4.57 0.79
N ALA A 75 -5.12 -5.33 -0.05
CA ALA A 75 -6.08 -6.35 0.33
C ALA A 75 -5.50 -7.71 -0.07
N PRO A 76 -4.91 -8.48 0.86
CA PRO A 76 -4.28 -9.74 0.51
C PRO A 76 -5.31 -10.74 0.00
N LEU A 77 -4.94 -11.49 -1.05
CA LEU A 77 -5.74 -12.59 -1.57
C LEU A 77 -5.72 -13.78 -0.58
N THR A 78 -6.81 -14.51 -0.58
CA THR A 78 -6.91 -15.77 0.17
C THR A 78 -6.06 -16.86 -0.48
N GLY A 79 -5.72 -17.90 0.28
CA GLY A 79 -5.00 -19.06 -0.25
C GLY A 79 -5.72 -19.72 -1.43
N ALA A 80 -7.06 -19.76 -1.42
CA ALA A 80 -7.87 -20.29 -2.52
C ALA A 80 -7.75 -19.44 -3.79
N GLU A 81 -7.72 -18.12 -3.67
CA GLU A 81 -7.52 -17.20 -4.80
C GLU A 81 -6.11 -17.30 -5.35
N LEU A 82 -5.09 -17.33 -4.47
CA LEU A 82 -3.70 -17.52 -4.88
C LEU A 82 -3.50 -18.83 -5.66
N GLN A 83 -4.12 -19.92 -5.19
CA GLN A 83 -4.08 -21.20 -5.87
C GLN A 83 -4.82 -21.15 -7.21
N LYS A 84 -6.02 -20.56 -7.25
CA LYS A 84 -6.85 -20.46 -8.44
C LYS A 84 -6.14 -19.76 -9.59
N TYR A 85 -5.41 -18.69 -9.29
CA TYR A 85 -4.73 -17.88 -10.31
C TYR A 85 -3.25 -18.22 -10.48
N GLY A 86 -2.72 -19.15 -9.67
CA GLY A 86 -1.32 -19.57 -9.73
C GLY A 86 -0.36 -18.45 -9.30
N LEU A 87 -0.71 -17.70 -8.25
CA LEU A 87 0.05 -16.54 -7.80
C LEU A 87 0.84 -16.83 -6.52
N VAL A 88 2.00 -16.21 -6.41
CA VAL A 88 2.72 -15.99 -5.16
C VAL A 88 2.41 -14.57 -4.67
N GLN A 89 2.19 -14.43 -3.37
CA GLN A 89 1.95 -13.16 -2.70
C GLN A 89 2.97 -12.95 -1.59
N PHE A 90 3.47 -11.72 -1.46
CA PHE A 90 4.39 -11.35 -0.39
C PHE A 90 4.30 -9.88 -0.02
N PRO A 91 4.44 -9.50 1.28
CA PRO A 91 4.36 -8.11 1.73
C PRO A 91 5.65 -7.34 1.45
N MET A 92 5.54 -6.04 1.14
CA MET A 92 6.69 -5.17 0.86
C MET A 92 7.00 -4.18 1.97
N VAL A 93 5.99 -3.46 2.42
CA VAL A 93 6.10 -2.47 3.51
C VAL A 93 4.78 -2.39 4.27
N MET A 94 4.83 -1.79 5.43
CA MET A 94 3.67 -1.42 6.24
C MET A 94 3.57 0.11 6.31
N GLY A 95 2.40 0.62 6.63
CA GLY A 95 2.16 2.05 6.81
C GLY A 95 0.86 2.30 7.55
N GLY A 96 0.52 3.57 7.76
CA GLY A 96 -0.71 3.98 8.42
C GLY A 96 -1.71 4.60 7.46
N ILE A 97 -2.96 4.24 7.60
CA ILE A 97 -4.07 4.99 7.01
C ILE A 97 -4.50 6.03 8.04
N VAL A 98 -4.70 7.26 7.60
CA VAL A 98 -5.07 8.36 8.47
C VAL A 98 -6.34 9.03 8.01
N PRO A 99 -7.28 9.36 8.92
CA PRO A 99 -8.34 10.29 8.63
C PRO A 99 -7.73 11.66 8.34
N VAL A 100 -8.02 12.22 7.16
CA VAL A 100 -7.58 13.56 6.76
C VAL A 100 -8.78 14.49 6.65
N LEU A 101 -8.61 15.74 7.02
CA LEU A 101 -9.70 16.70 7.10
C LEU A 101 -9.27 18.11 6.64
N ASN A 102 -10.24 18.89 6.23
CA ASN A 102 -10.05 20.30 5.85
C ASN A 102 -11.02 21.16 6.64
N VAL A 103 -10.67 21.47 7.88
CA VAL A 103 -11.48 22.26 8.81
C VAL A 103 -10.67 23.45 9.28
N ALA A 104 -11.18 24.65 9.03
CA ALA A 104 -10.48 25.89 9.41
C ALA A 104 -10.24 25.94 10.93
N GLY A 105 -9.02 26.30 11.32
CA GLY A 105 -8.62 26.42 12.72
C GLY A 105 -8.23 25.09 13.40
N ILE A 106 -8.23 23.98 12.69
CA ILE A 106 -7.77 22.67 13.19
C ILE A 106 -6.40 22.36 12.58
N ALA A 107 -5.40 22.22 13.44
CA ALA A 107 -4.03 21.87 13.03
C ALA A 107 -3.84 20.35 12.87
N PRO A 108 -2.82 19.89 12.11
CA PRO A 108 -2.47 18.47 12.02
C PRO A 108 -2.27 17.84 13.41
N GLY A 109 -2.92 16.71 13.65
CA GLY A 109 -2.87 15.99 14.93
C GLY A 109 -3.61 16.67 16.10
N GLN A 110 -4.32 17.75 15.87
CA GLN A 110 -5.10 18.41 16.92
C GLN A 110 -6.39 17.66 17.21
N LEU A 111 -7.15 17.28 16.18
CA LEU A 111 -8.41 16.53 16.36
C LEU A 111 -8.11 15.09 16.77
N VAL A 112 -8.91 14.58 17.69
CA VAL A 112 -8.89 13.18 18.15
C VAL A 112 -10.21 12.52 17.79
N LEU A 113 -10.16 11.35 17.18
CA LEU A 113 -11.33 10.52 16.90
C LEU A 113 -11.16 9.14 17.54
N ASP A 114 -12.27 8.49 17.86
CA ASP A 114 -12.28 7.07 18.15
C ASP A 114 -12.97 6.28 17.02
N GLY A 115 -12.84 4.97 17.05
CA GLY A 115 -13.40 4.10 16.01
C GLY A 115 -14.91 4.25 15.85
N PRO A 116 -15.70 4.18 16.94
CA PRO A 116 -17.16 4.35 16.86
C PRO A 116 -17.59 5.71 16.31
N THR A 117 -16.93 6.79 16.68
CA THR A 117 -17.22 8.14 16.15
C THR A 117 -16.88 8.24 14.68
N LEU A 118 -15.71 7.71 14.27
CA LEU A 118 -15.30 7.66 12.86
C LEU A 118 -16.31 6.87 12.01
N ALA A 119 -16.76 5.71 12.50
CA ALA A 119 -17.78 4.91 11.82
C ALA A 119 -19.11 5.67 11.66
N ARG A 120 -19.58 6.37 12.69
CA ARG A 120 -20.80 7.17 12.65
C ARG A 120 -20.71 8.37 11.69
N ILE A 121 -19.52 8.96 11.54
CA ILE A 121 -19.27 10.00 10.54
C ILE A 121 -19.43 9.41 9.12
N PHE A 122 -18.79 8.29 8.81
CA PHE A 122 -18.85 7.68 7.48
C PHE A 122 -20.18 6.97 7.19
N LEU A 123 -20.99 6.65 8.21
CA LEU A 123 -22.40 6.24 8.05
C LEU A 123 -23.33 7.44 7.76
N GLY A 124 -22.87 8.68 7.93
CA GLY A 124 -23.69 9.88 7.81
C GLY A 124 -24.59 10.16 9.03
N ASN A 125 -24.34 9.48 10.15
CA ASN A 125 -25.07 9.70 11.42
C ASN A 125 -24.60 10.98 12.13
N ILE A 126 -23.31 11.31 12.02
CA ILE A 126 -22.71 12.57 12.47
C ILE A 126 -22.51 13.46 11.24
N LYS A 127 -23.17 14.59 11.19
CA LYS A 127 -23.25 15.46 10.01
C LYS A 127 -22.55 16.81 10.17
N MET A 128 -22.16 17.16 11.39
CA MET A 128 -21.59 18.46 11.72
C MET A 128 -20.31 18.29 12.53
N TRP A 129 -19.31 19.14 12.28
CA TRP A 129 -18.06 19.09 13.03
C TRP A 129 -18.19 19.39 14.52
N ASN A 130 -19.15 20.24 14.91
CA ASN A 130 -19.47 20.53 16.31
C ASN A 130 -20.45 19.55 16.96
N ASP A 131 -20.64 18.36 16.39
CA ASP A 131 -21.45 17.31 17.02
C ASP A 131 -20.93 16.98 18.43
N PRO A 132 -21.80 16.81 19.43
CA PRO A 132 -21.40 16.48 20.80
C PRO A 132 -20.51 15.25 20.92
N ALA A 133 -20.65 14.26 20.03
CA ALA A 133 -19.80 13.06 20.05
C ALA A 133 -18.34 13.39 19.69
N ILE A 134 -18.09 14.31 18.76
CA ILE A 134 -16.76 14.79 18.43
C ILE A 134 -16.26 15.71 19.55
N ALA A 135 -17.07 16.68 19.98
CA ALA A 135 -16.69 17.65 21.01
C ALA A 135 -16.29 16.98 22.34
N LYS A 136 -16.89 15.85 22.69
CA LYS A 136 -16.54 15.08 23.89
C LYS A 136 -15.12 14.50 23.84
N LEU A 137 -14.64 14.13 22.66
CA LEU A 137 -13.29 13.59 22.45
C LEU A 137 -12.24 14.71 22.42
N ASP A 138 -12.68 15.94 22.14
CA ASP A 138 -11.83 17.10 21.89
C ASP A 138 -12.15 18.28 22.85
N PRO A 139 -12.09 18.09 24.16
CA PRO A 139 -12.36 19.16 25.12
C PRO A 139 -11.36 20.30 24.93
N GLY A 140 -11.89 21.52 24.74
CA GLY A 140 -11.07 22.72 24.50
C GLY A 140 -10.73 23.00 23.03
N VAL A 141 -11.07 22.13 22.09
CA VAL A 141 -10.98 22.42 20.65
C VAL A 141 -12.25 23.15 20.21
N LYS A 142 -12.09 24.29 19.56
CA LYS A 142 -13.21 25.05 19.00
C LYS A 142 -13.64 24.43 17.67
N LEU A 143 -14.64 23.58 17.70
CA LEU A 143 -15.20 22.95 16.49
C LEU A 143 -16.22 23.89 15.83
N PRO A 144 -16.15 24.10 14.50
CA PRO A 144 -17.09 24.96 13.80
C PRO A 144 -18.45 24.30 13.61
N ALA A 145 -19.51 25.11 13.57
CA ALA A 145 -20.84 24.69 13.13
C ALA A 145 -20.86 24.55 11.59
N GLN A 146 -20.13 23.57 11.07
CA GLN A 146 -19.92 23.30 9.64
C GLN A 146 -20.29 21.86 9.31
N ALA A 147 -20.93 21.66 8.17
CA ALA A 147 -21.28 20.32 7.67
C ALA A 147 -20.02 19.51 7.36
N ILE A 148 -20.07 18.21 7.67
CA ILE A 148 -19.04 17.25 7.29
C ILE A 148 -19.31 16.75 5.88
N LEU A 149 -18.35 16.90 4.99
CA LEU A 149 -18.38 16.38 3.63
C LEU A 149 -17.41 15.19 3.52
N ILE A 150 -17.95 14.01 3.20
CA ILE A 150 -17.16 12.79 3.15
C ILE A 150 -16.59 12.57 1.76
N VAL A 151 -15.29 12.30 1.70
CA VAL A 151 -14.58 11.91 0.47
C VAL A 151 -14.09 10.47 0.64
N HIS A 152 -14.56 9.57 -0.21
CA HIS A 152 -14.20 8.16 -0.20
C HIS A 152 -13.57 7.74 -1.54
N ARG A 153 -13.10 6.50 -1.64
CA ARG A 153 -12.55 5.94 -2.88
C ARG A 153 -13.67 5.53 -3.85
N SER A 154 -13.45 5.77 -5.13
CA SER A 154 -14.32 5.35 -6.22
C SER A 154 -13.79 4.17 -7.02
N ASP A 155 -12.52 3.79 -6.81
CA ASP A 155 -11.84 2.65 -7.42
C ASP A 155 -11.79 1.45 -6.46
N GLY A 156 -11.46 0.28 -6.96
CA GLY A 156 -11.15 -0.89 -6.13
C GLY A 156 -9.88 -0.66 -5.33
N SER A 157 -10.03 -0.40 -4.02
CA SER A 157 -8.99 0.18 -3.16
C SER A 157 -8.64 -0.72 -1.98
N GLY A 158 -7.36 -1.04 -1.86
CA GLY A 158 -6.85 -1.72 -0.66
C GLY A 158 -6.84 -0.81 0.57
N THR A 159 -6.66 0.51 0.38
CA THR A 159 -6.82 1.50 1.45
C THR A 159 -8.26 1.46 1.99
N THR A 160 -9.27 1.40 1.11
CA THR A 160 -10.67 1.21 1.49
C THR A 160 -10.87 -0.12 2.21
N PHE A 161 -10.29 -1.22 1.73
CA PHE A 161 -10.38 -2.51 2.40
C PHE A 161 -9.92 -2.43 3.86
N ASN A 162 -8.73 -1.91 4.11
CA ASN A 162 -8.19 -1.80 5.47
C ASN A 162 -8.97 -0.81 6.34
N PHE A 163 -9.39 0.32 5.78
CA PHE A 163 -10.23 1.31 6.47
C PHE A 163 -11.59 0.72 6.87
N THR A 164 -12.27 0.06 5.94
CA THR A 164 -13.59 -0.57 6.22
C THR A 164 -13.47 -1.80 7.10
N ASN A 165 -12.36 -2.55 7.02
CA ASN A 165 -12.07 -3.65 7.95
C ASN A 165 -11.93 -3.15 9.40
N TYR A 166 -11.29 -2.01 9.58
CA TYR A 166 -11.24 -1.35 10.89
C TYR A 166 -12.65 -0.93 11.38
N LEU A 167 -13.43 -0.25 10.53
CA LEU A 167 -14.79 0.18 10.89
C LEU A 167 -15.71 -1.01 11.22
N ASP A 168 -15.53 -2.13 10.53
CA ASP A 168 -16.23 -3.40 10.78
C ASP A 168 -15.93 -3.98 12.18
N LYS A 169 -14.70 -3.81 12.66
CA LYS A 169 -14.27 -4.26 13.98
C LYS A 169 -14.79 -3.38 15.12
N VAL A 170 -14.91 -2.06 14.90
CA VAL A 170 -15.23 -1.10 15.94
C VAL A 170 -16.67 -0.63 15.95
N SER A 171 -17.49 -1.03 14.96
CA SER A 171 -18.89 -0.63 14.83
C SER A 171 -19.77 -1.79 14.34
N ALA A 172 -20.64 -2.27 15.22
CA ALA A 172 -21.63 -3.30 14.85
C ALA A 172 -22.62 -2.80 13.78
N GLU A 173 -22.96 -1.50 13.79
CA GLU A 173 -23.82 -0.89 12.78
C GLU A 173 -23.13 -0.85 11.42
N TRP A 174 -21.83 -0.47 11.34
CA TRP A 174 -21.07 -0.53 10.11
C TRP A 174 -20.99 -1.97 9.57
N LYS A 175 -20.67 -2.92 10.44
CA LYS A 175 -20.55 -4.33 10.10
C LYS A 175 -21.83 -4.90 9.49
N SER A 176 -22.98 -4.57 10.05
CA SER A 176 -24.27 -5.09 9.56
C SER A 176 -24.76 -4.41 8.31
N ASN A 177 -24.47 -3.11 8.12
CA ASN A 177 -25.06 -2.31 7.05
C ASN A 177 -24.14 -2.14 5.84
N VAL A 178 -22.81 -2.21 6.03
CA VAL A 178 -21.82 -1.87 4.99
C VAL A 178 -20.82 -3.00 4.80
N GLY A 179 -20.14 -3.43 5.87
CA GLY A 179 -19.10 -4.45 5.82
C GLY A 179 -17.74 -3.92 5.35
N SER A 180 -16.88 -4.84 4.88
CA SER A 180 -15.49 -4.59 4.50
C SER A 180 -15.15 -5.20 3.15
N SER A 181 -14.65 -4.38 2.21
CA SER A 181 -14.19 -4.81 0.89
C SER A 181 -13.32 -3.73 0.24
N THR A 182 -12.69 -4.07 -0.88
CA THR A 182 -12.00 -3.09 -1.74
C THR A 182 -12.96 -2.12 -2.45
N SER A 183 -14.24 -2.51 -2.59
CA SER A 183 -15.34 -1.69 -3.11
C SER A 183 -16.59 -1.97 -2.31
N ILE A 184 -17.23 -0.93 -1.81
CA ILE A 184 -18.44 -1.00 -1.01
C ILE A 184 -19.48 -0.01 -1.52
N GLU A 185 -20.74 -0.21 -1.13
CA GLU A 185 -21.78 0.81 -1.29
C GLU A 185 -21.65 1.83 -0.17
N TRP A 186 -21.10 3.00 -0.50
CA TRP A 186 -20.89 4.06 0.47
C TRP A 186 -22.24 4.69 0.89
N PRO A 187 -22.52 4.80 2.20
CA PRO A 187 -23.77 5.40 2.68
C PRO A 187 -23.91 6.86 2.28
N VAL A 188 -22.81 7.61 2.27
CA VAL A 188 -22.75 9.05 2.01
C VAL A 188 -21.40 9.42 1.40
N GLY A 189 -21.31 10.60 0.82
CA GLY A 189 -20.05 11.19 0.35
C GLY A 189 -19.88 11.20 -1.16
N ILE A 190 -18.71 11.64 -1.58
CA ILE A 190 -18.28 11.70 -2.99
C ILE A 190 -17.07 10.81 -3.22
N GLY A 191 -17.03 10.17 -4.38
CA GLY A 191 -15.95 9.29 -4.79
C GLY A 191 -14.78 10.05 -5.41
N ALA A 192 -13.55 9.64 -5.05
CA ALA A 192 -12.31 10.11 -5.65
C ALA A 192 -11.38 8.93 -5.97
N LYS A 193 -10.66 9.01 -7.09
CA LYS A 193 -9.80 7.92 -7.56
C LYS A 193 -8.43 7.98 -6.91
N GLY A 194 -8.01 6.88 -6.28
CA GLY A 194 -6.69 6.74 -5.66
C GLY A 194 -6.53 7.54 -4.36
N ASN A 195 -5.42 7.32 -3.66
CA ASN A 195 -5.00 8.18 -2.55
C ASN A 195 -4.77 9.62 -3.04
N GLU A 196 -4.28 9.77 -4.26
CA GLU A 196 -4.06 11.04 -4.94
C GLU A 196 -5.36 11.85 -5.06
N GLY A 197 -6.42 11.22 -5.56
CA GLY A 197 -7.72 11.87 -5.73
C GLY A 197 -8.37 12.24 -4.40
N VAL A 198 -8.32 11.38 -3.40
CA VAL A 198 -8.84 11.70 -2.05
C VAL A 198 -8.06 12.86 -1.44
N SER A 199 -6.72 12.83 -1.49
CA SER A 199 -5.87 13.91 -0.98
C SER A 199 -6.22 15.26 -1.61
N ASN A 200 -6.33 15.29 -2.95
CA ASN A 200 -6.67 16.49 -3.69
C ASN A 200 -8.07 17.03 -3.32
N ASN A 201 -9.07 16.15 -3.30
CA ASN A 201 -10.45 16.58 -2.97
C ASN A 201 -10.57 17.11 -1.54
N VAL A 202 -9.95 16.43 -0.55
CA VAL A 202 -9.96 16.91 0.84
C VAL A 202 -9.24 18.25 0.94
N GLY A 203 -8.07 18.39 0.34
CA GLY A 203 -7.30 19.63 0.36
C GLY A 203 -8.06 20.85 -0.21
N GLN A 204 -8.94 20.62 -1.19
CA GLN A 204 -9.71 21.67 -1.86
C GLN A 204 -11.12 21.88 -1.31
N THR A 205 -11.65 20.97 -0.48
CA THR A 205 -13.05 21.00 -0.04
C THR A 205 -13.14 21.33 1.44
N ALA A 206 -13.50 22.55 1.77
CA ALA A 206 -13.68 22.99 3.16
C ALA A 206 -14.77 22.16 3.87
N GLY A 207 -14.50 21.73 5.10
CA GLY A 207 -15.39 20.88 5.89
C GLY A 207 -15.31 19.37 5.57
N SER A 208 -14.44 18.98 4.64
CA SER A 208 -14.33 17.59 4.25
C SER A 208 -13.51 16.72 5.21
N ILE A 209 -13.78 15.42 5.16
CA ILE A 209 -12.99 14.34 5.75
C ILE A 209 -12.86 13.22 4.73
N GLY A 210 -11.68 12.61 4.67
CA GLY A 210 -11.39 11.42 3.90
C GLY A 210 -10.40 10.51 4.63
N TYR A 211 -9.84 9.54 3.95
CA TYR A 211 -8.81 8.64 4.47
C TYR A 211 -7.78 8.36 3.38
N VAL A 212 -6.52 8.45 3.76
CA VAL A 212 -5.39 8.20 2.85
C VAL A 212 -4.25 7.51 3.61
N GLU A 213 -3.30 6.95 2.88
CA GLU A 213 -2.02 6.54 3.45
C GLU A 213 -1.23 7.79 3.91
N TYR A 214 -0.49 7.67 5.02
CA TYR A 214 0.09 8.79 5.76
C TYR A 214 1.09 9.62 4.95
N ALA A 215 1.89 9.02 4.05
CA ALA A 215 2.80 9.77 3.19
C ALA A 215 2.05 10.78 2.32
N TYR A 216 0.85 10.45 1.85
CA TYR A 216 0.01 11.38 1.09
C TYR A 216 -0.45 12.57 1.94
N ALA A 217 -0.80 12.34 3.20
CA ALA A 217 -1.18 13.41 4.11
C ALA A 217 -0.01 14.38 4.31
N LYS A 218 1.21 13.87 4.52
CA LYS A 218 2.41 14.68 4.68
C LYS A 218 2.81 15.42 3.41
N GLN A 219 2.87 14.73 2.27
CA GLN A 219 3.27 15.33 0.99
C GLN A 219 2.33 16.43 0.51
N ASN A 220 1.03 16.31 0.84
CA ASN A 220 0.01 17.30 0.46
C ASN A 220 -0.32 18.30 1.59
N ASN A 221 0.43 18.28 2.70
CA ASN A 221 0.22 19.14 3.87
C ASN A 221 -1.23 19.09 4.40
N LEU A 222 -1.84 17.91 4.40
CA LEU A 222 -3.20 17.74 4.90
C LEU A 222 -3.21 17.65 6.43
N THR A 223 -4.25 18.20 7.03
CA THR A 223 -4.55 18.00 8.44
C THR A 223 -5.07 16.57 8.62
N TYR A 224 -4.49 15.85 9.58
CA TYR A 224 -4.91 14.49 9.97
C TYR A 224 -5.35 14.45 11.42
N ALA A 225 -6.21 13.49 11.75
CA ALA A 225 -6.64 13.23 13.12
C ALA A 225 -5.71 12.25 13.83
N ARG A 226 -5.61 12.37 15.16
CA ARG A 226 -5.14 11.30 16.03
C ARG A 226 -6.28 10.34 16.33
N MET A 227 -5.95 9.11 16.73
CA MET A 227 -6.95 8.09 17.02
C MET A 227 -6.82 7.56 18.45
N ILE A 228 -7.95 7.28 19.08
CA ILE A 228 -7.99 6.46 20.31
C ILE A 228 -8.01 4.99 19.86
N ASN A 229 -7.02 4.23 20.31
CA ASN A 229 -6.89 2.81 19.99
C ASN A 229 -7.69 1.89 20.94
N SER A 230 -7.66 0.58 20.69
CA SER A 230 -8.36 -0.43 21.51
C SER A 230 -7.91 -0.49 22.96
N ALA A 231 -6.72 0.01 23.29
CA ALA A 231 -6.21 0.14 24.65
C ALA A 231 -6.70 1.45 25.36
N GLY A 232 -7.46 2.30 24.66
CA GLY A 232 -7.92 3.60 25.17
C GLY A 232 -6.87 4.71 25.13
N ALA A 233 -5.72 4.48 24.48
CA ALA A 233 -4.67 5.47 24.34
C ALA A 233 -4.88 6.33 23.10
N THR A 234 -4.63 7.65 23.22
CA THR A 234 -4.62 8.56 22.07
C THR A 234 -3.27 8.48 21.36
N ILE A 235 -3.29 8.03 20.10
CA ILE A 235 -2.10 7.75 19.30
C ILE A 235 -1.99 8.74 18.15
N SER A 236 -0.77 9.21 17.90
CA SER A 236 -0.40 9.92 16.66
C SER A 236 0.05 8.94 15.59
N PRO A 237 -0.24 9.19 14.31
CA PRO A 237 0.28 8.37 13.23
C PRO A 237 1.77 8.65 13.05
N THR A 238 2.59 7.68 13.36
CA THR A 238 4.06 7.71 13.19
C THR A 238 4.55 6.32 12.79
N SER A 239 5.73 6.23 12.21
CA SER A 239 6.35 4.94 11.87
C SER A 239 6.46 4.03 13.10
N GLU A 240 6.76 4.58 14.29
CA GLU A 240 6.83 3.82 15.53
C GLU A 240 5.47 3.25 15.94
N SER A 241 4.38 4.01 15.76
CA SER A 241 3.03 3.52 16.08
C SER A 241 2.52 2.47 15.07
N PHE A 242 2.94 2.55 13.82
CA PHE A 242 2.69 1.52 12.81
C PHE A 242 3.51 0.26 13.10
N GLN A 243 4.78 0.42 13.49
CA GLN A 243 5.63 -0.68 13.90
C GLN A 243 5.09 -1.38 15.16
N ALA A 244 4.58 -0.63 16.13
CA ALA A 244 3.98 -1.18 17.34
C ALA A 244 2.76 -2.06 17.01
N ALA A 245 1.90 -1.65 16.06
CA ALA A 245 0.78 -2.45 15.60
C ALA A 245 1.21 -3.74 14.89
N ALA A 246 2.35 -3.73 14.21
CA ALA A 246 2.89 -4.89 13.50
C ALA A 246 3.77 -5.81 14.37
N ALA A 247 4.15 -5.38 15.58
CA ALA A 247 5.15 -6.07 16.41
C ALA A 247 4.79 -7.52 16.76
N ASN A 248 3.50 -7.82 16.89
CA ASN A 248 3.00 -9.16 17.20
C ASN A 248 2.43 -9.90 15.98
N ALA A 249 2.62 -9.39 14.78
CA ALA A 249 2.11 -10.00 13.56
C ALA A 249 2.80 -11.36 13.30
N ASN A 250 2.01 -12.41 13.20
CA ASN A 250 2.50 -13.72 12.78
C ASN A 250 2.34 -13.87 11.27
N TRP A 251 3.34 -13.39 10.52
CA TRP A 251 3.31 -13.36 9.06
C TRP A 251 3.14 -14.72 8.39
N ASN A 252 3.56 -15.80 9.07
CA ASN A 252 3.42 -17.16 8.56
C ASN A 252 2.07 -17.81 8.93
N SER A 253 1.15 -17.08 9.59
CA SER A 253 -0.15 -17.62 10.01
C SER A 253 -1.17 -17.75 8.88
N ALA A 254 -0.92 -17.09 7.74
CA ALA A 254 -1.84 -17.09 6.60
C ALA A 254 -1.06 -17.30 5.29
N PRO A 255 -1.69 -17.95 4.29
CA PRO A 255 -1.12 -18.08 2.95
C PRO A 255 -0.72 -16.72 2.37
N GLY A 256 0.44 -16.68 1.70
CA GLY A 256 0.94 -15.45 1.09
C GLY A 256 1.21 -14.33 2.10
N PHE A 257 1.48 -14.68 3.36
CA PHE A 257 1.73 -13.71 4.44
C PHE A 257 0.57 -12.71 4.61
N GLY A 258 -0.67 -13.13 4.36
CA GLY A 258 -1.86 -12.27 4.30
C GLY A 258 -2.39 -11.82 5.66
N VAL A 259 -1.58 -11.11 6.45
CA VAL A 259 -1.91 -10.65 7.80
C VAL A 259 -2.54 -9.26 7.77
N ILE A 260 -3.72 -9.10 8.39
CA ILE A 260 -4.41 -7.81 8.52
C ILE A 260 -4.00 -7.14 9.82
N LEU A 261 -3.56 -5.88 9.74
CA LEU A 261 -2.98 -5.13 10.85
C LEU A 261 -3.92 -4.08 11.46
N SER A 262 -5.17 -3.99 11.02
CA SER A 262 -6.15 -3.07 11.60
C SER A 262 -6.54 -3.49 13.03
N ASP A 263 -6.67 -2.52 13.92
CA ASP A 263 -7.09 -2.69 15.32
C ASP A 263 -6.26 -3.69 16.12
N GLN A 264 -4.94 -3.65 15.93
CA GLN A 264 -4.02 -4.50 16.69
C GLN A 264 -3.92 -4.04 18.15
N PRO A 265 -3.75 -4.99 19.10
CA PRO A 265 -3.60 -4.65 20.51
C PRO A 265 -2.28 -3.91 20.77
N GLY A 266 -2.22 -3.21 21.91
CA GLY A 266 -1.04 -2.51 22.39
C GLY A 266 -1.28 -1.02 22.57
N ALA A 267 -0.76 -0.47 23.66
CA ALA A 267 -0.98 0.93 24.04
C ALA A 267 -0.38 1.94 23.04
N ALA A 268 0.63 1.53 22.26
CA ALA A 268 1.28 2.38 21.26
C ALA A 268 0.81 2.09 19.81
N SER A 269 -0.09 1.13 19.60
CA SER A 269 -0.49 0.68 18.26
C SER A 269 -1.40 1.68 17.56
N TRP A 270 -1.03 2.09 16.33
CA TRP A 270 -1.93 2.84 15.44
C TRP A 270 -3.05 1.92 14.93
N PRO A 271 -4.32 2.27 15.13
CA PRO A 271 -5.43 1.34 14.85
C PRO A 271 -5.68 1.08 13.36
N LEU A 272 -5.26 1.97 12.48
CA LEU A 272 -5.43 1.88 11.02
C LEU A 272 -4.11 1.54 10.32
N THR A 273 -3.32 0.65 10.91
CA THR A 273 -2.09 0.13 10.29
C THR A 273 -2.43 -0.90 9.22
N ALA A 274 -1.72 -0.88 8.11
CA ALA A 274 -1.89 -1.77 6.98
C ALA A 274 -0.54 -2.20 6.39
N ALA A 275 -0.54 -3.35 5.72
CA ALA A 275 0.56 -3.77 4.86
C ALA A 275 0.13 -3.71 3.39
N THR A 276 1.11 -3.79 2.50
CA THR A 276 0.89 -3.89 1.05
C THR A 276 1.66 -5.08 0.49
N TRP A 277 1.07 -5.78 -0.48
CA TRP A 277 1.58 -7.02 -1.04
C TRP A 277 1.82 -6.89 -2.52
N ILE A 278 2.80 -7.66 -3.00
CA ILE A 278 3.03 -7.95 -4.41
C ILE A 278 2.44 -9.32 -4.75
N LEU A 279 1.87 -9.39 -5.94
CA LEU A 279 1.36 -10.59 -6.58
C LEU A 279 2.19 -10.87 -7.83
N ILE A 280 2.72 -12.07 -7.95
CA ILE A 280 3.50 -12.50 -9.13
C ILE A 280 3.10 -13.92 -9.55
N ASP A 281 3.12 -14.21 -10.86
CA ASP A 281 2.80 -15.53 -11.39
C ASP A 281 3.86 -16.57 -10.96
N LYS A 282 3.44 -17.76 -10.54
CA LYS A 282 4.34 -18.87 -10.24
C LYS A 282 5.10 -19.36 -11.48
N HIS A 283 4.45 -19.26 -12.65
CA HIS A 283 5.00 -19.63 -13.94
C HIS A 283 4.80 -18.49 -14.95
N PRO A 284 5.58 -17.40 -14.82
CA PRO A 284 5.39 -16.20 -15.63
C PRO A 284 5.61 -16.48 -17.11
N ARG A 285 4.84 -15.80 -17.96
CA ARG A 285 4.97 -15.88 -19.42
C ARG A 285 6.30 -15.33 -19.92
N ASP A 286 6.83 -14.31 -19.21
CA ASP A 286 8.15 -13.74 -19.43
C ASP A 286 9.02 -13.97 -18.18
N PRO A 287 9.77 -15.09 -18.15
CA PRO A 287 10.66 -15.40 -17.03
C PRO A 287 11.78 -14.38 -16.82
N ALA A 288 12.23 -13.71 -17.89
CA ALA A 288 13.28 -12.70 -17.78
C ALA A 288 12.75 -11.45 -17.05
N ALA A 289 11.60 -10.93 -17.44
CA ALA A 289 10.94 -9.81 -16.76
C ALA A 289 10.60 -10.15 -15.31
N ALA A 290 10.11 -11.36 -15.03
CA ALA A 290 9.85 -11.81 -13.67
C ALA A 290 11.11 -11.90 -12.81
N SER A 291 12.22 -12.41 -13.36
CA SER A 291 13.50 -12.46 -12.64
C SER A 291 14.01 -11.06 -12.31
N GLU A 292 13.94 -10.11 -13.23
CA GLU A 292 14.30 -8.70 -12.96
C GLU A 292 13.38 -8.06 -11.93
N THR A 293 12.09 -8.40 -11.94
CA THR A 293 11.13 -7.95 -10.92
C THR A 293 11.53 -8.45 -9.52
N LEU A 294 11.89 -9.72 -9.39
CA LEU A 294 12.35 -10.28 -8.11
C LEU A 294 13.66 -9.63 -7.65
N LYS A 295 14.59 -9.33 -8.56
CA LYS A 295 15.82 -8.59 -8.24
C LYS A 295 15.53 -7.18 -7.74
N PHE A 296 14.57 -6.48 -8.34
CA PHE A 296 14.14 -5.16 -7.87
C PHE A 296 13.60 -5.24 -6.44
N PHE A 297 12.71 -6.17 -6.13
CA PHE A 297 12.15 -6.31 -4.79
C PHE A 297 13.18 -6.80 -3.76
N ALA A 298 14.09 -7.69 -4.14
CA ALA A 298 15.23 -8.09 -3.30
C ALA A 298 16.14 -6.89 -2.98
N TRP A 299 16.43 -6.06 -3.99
CA TRP A 299 17.17 -4.82 -3.82
C TRP A 299 16.43 -3.85 -2.89
N ALA A 300 15.12 -3.70 -3.04
CA ALA A 300 14.30 -2.85 -2.19
C ALA A 300 14.31 -3.30 -0.72
N TYR A 301 14.26 -4.60 -0.44
CA TYR A 301 14.44 -5.12 0.92
C TYR A 301 15.85 -4.85 1.48
N ALA A 302 16.88 -5.00 0.66
CA ALA A 302 18.27 -4.85 1.11
C ALA A 302 18.69 -3.39 1.28
N ASN A 303 18.19 -2.47 0.44
CA ASN A 303 18.70 -1.09 0.33
C ASN A 303 17.62 -0.03 0.55
N GLY A 304 16.35 -0.43 0.56
CA GLY A 304 15.21 0.48 0.54
C GLY A 304 14.68 0.92 1.90
N ALA A 305 15.16 0.32 3.01
CA ALA A 305 14.62 0.56 4.34
C ALA A 305 14.65 2.04 4.75
N GLY A 306 15.80 2.70 4.64
CA GLY A 306 15.93 4.13 4.99
C GLY A 306 15.03 5.03 4.15
N MET A 307 14.85 4.71 2.86
CA MET A 307 13.93 5.44 1.99
C MET A 307 12.46 5.25 2.40
N ALA A 308 12.10 4.07 2.91
CA ALA A 308 10.77 3.80 3.44
C ALA A 308 10.53 4.60 4.72
N GLU A 309 11.48 4.58 5.66
CA GLU A 309 11.42 5.32 6.93
C GLU A 309 11.31 6.84 6.71
N GLU A 310 12.01 7.42 5.72
CA GLU A 310 11.88 8.84 5.36
C GLU A 310 10.46 9.24 4.94
N LEU A 311 9.65 8.30 4.48
CA LEU A 311 8.25 8.46 4.11
C LEU A 311 7.28 7.90 5.16
N ASP A 312 7.77 7.57 6.35
CA ASP A 312 7.02 6.95 7.45
C ASP A 312 6.43 5.56 7.14
N TYR A 313 6.92 4.87 6.13
CA TYR A 313 6.66 3.44 5.97
C TYR A 313 7.54 2.62 6.91
N VAL A 314 7.05 1.47 7.29
CA VAL A 314 7.79 0.50 8.12
C VAL A 314 8.28 -0.64 7.23
N PRO A 315 9.61 -0.86 7.16
CA PRO A 315 10.18 -1.98 6.42
C PRO A 315 9.74 -3.33 7.00
N MET A 316 9.79 -4.38 6.16
CA MET A 316 9.55 -5.74 6.62
C MET A 316 10.70 -6.23 7.50
N PRO A 317 10.40 -7.02 8.57
CA PRO A 317 11.44 -7.63 9.39
C PRO A 317 12.33 -8.59 8.58
N GLU A 318 13.63 -8.59 8.82
CA GLU A 318 14.60 -9.41 8.08
C GLU A 318 14.25 -10.92 8.05
N ARG A 319 13.73 -11.45 9.17
CA ARG A 319 13.29 -12.84 9.23
C ARG A 319 12.17 -13.11 8.22
N VAL A 320 11.21 -12.19 8.09
CA VAL A 320 10.10 -12.32 7.14
C VAL A 320 10.60 -12.23 5.71
N VAL A 321 11.54 -11.32 5.43
CA VAL A 321 12.20 -11.21 4.13
C VAL A 321 12.89 -12.53 3.76
N GLY A 322 13.62 -13.15 4.69
CA GLY A 322 14.24 -14.45 4.45
C GLY A 322 13.24 -15.58 4.13
N ASP A 323 12.05 -15.57 4.76
CA ASP A 323 10.98 -16.52 4.46
C ASP A 323 10.36 -16.23 3.08
N ILE A 324 10.19 -14.96 2.71
CA ILE A 324 9.71 -14.53 1.38
C ILE A 324 10.67 -14.99 0.28
N GLU A 325 11.98 -14.76 0.43
CA GLU A 325 13.00 -15.14 -0.55
C GLU A 325 13.03 -16.65 -0.79
N LYS A 326 12.79 -17.47 0.26
CA LYS A 326 12.64 -18.91 0.11
C LYS A 326 11.40 -19.27 -0.72
N VAL A 327 10.26 -18.62 -0.46
CA VAL A 327 9.04 -18.84 -1.24
C VAL A 327 9.28 -18.50 -2.71
N TRP A 328 10.01 -17.41 -3.02
CA TRP A 328 10.35 -17.08 -4.41
C TRP A 328 11.19 -18.18 -5.07
N ALA A 329 12.22 -18.67 -4.40
CA ALA A 329 13.09 -19.72 -4.93
C ALA A 329 12.34 -21.05 -5.12
N ASP A 330 11.41 -21.37 -4.23
CA ASP A 330 10.67 -22.64 -4.25
C ASP A 330 9.50 -22.62 -5.24
N GLU A 331 8.84 -21.49 -5.43
CA GLU A 331 7.56 -21.45 -6.12
C GLU A 331 7.56 -20.70 -7.46
N ILE A 332 8.49 -19.74 -7.70
CA ILE A 332 8.52 -18.95 -8.93
C ILE A 332 9.57 -19.55 -9.89
N LYS A 333 9.08 -20.21 -10.96
CA LYS A 333 9.91 -21.01 -11.86
C LYS A 333 9.58 -20.76 -13.31
N ASP A 334 10.57 -20.96 -14.18
CA ASP A 334 10.36 -21.00 -15.60
C ASP A 334 9.61 -22.29 -16.05
N THR A 335 9.34 -22.40 -17.34
CA THR A 335 8.65 -23.57 -17.93
C THR A 335 9.44 -24.89 -17.83
N SER A 336 10.76 -24.82 -17.55
CA SER A 336 11.60 -25.99 -17.32
C SER A 336 11.62 -26.42 -15.86
N GLY A 337 11.00 -25.66 -14.96
CA GLY A 337 11.03 -25.87 -13.49
C GLY A 337 12.23 -25.24 -12.81
N LYS A 338 13.04 -24.46 -13.51
CA LYS A 338 14.20 -23.77 -12.93
C LYS A 338 13.72 -22.54 -12.13
N PRO A 339 14.18 -22.36 -10.88
CA PRO A 339 13.89 -21.18 -10.09
C PRO A 339 14.34 -19.88 -10.78
N LEU A 340 13.51 -18.84 -10.72
CA LEU A 340 13.83 -17.50 -11.24
C LEU A 340 14.54 -16.62 -10.23
N PHE A 341 14.61 -17.05 -8.98
CA PHE A 341 15.33 -16.40 -7.90
C PHE A 341 16.20 -17.43 -7.17
N THR A 342 17.39 -17.02 -6.77
CA THR A 342 18.28 -17.85 -5.94
C THR A 342 18.59 -17.05 -4.68
N VAL A 343 18.31 -17.66 -3.53
CA VAL A 343 18.66 -17.04 -2.24
C VAL A 343 20.17 -16.89 -2.17
N ALA A 344 20.66 -15.66 -2.13
CA ALA A 344 22.08 -15.41 -1.86
C ALA A 344 22.38 -15.91 -0.45
N HIS A 345 23.41 -16.74 -0.28
CA HIS A 345 23.94 -17.04 1.04
C HIS A 345 24.42 -15.70 1.64
N ARG A 346 23.60 -15.10 2.49
CA ARG A 346 24.08 -14.06 3.40
C ARG A 346 24.90 -14.81 4.44
N ASP A 347 26.21 -14.81 4.29
CA ASP A 347 27.13 -15.26 5.33
C ASP A 347 26.76 -14.46 6.58
N ARG A 348 26.30 -15.20 7.61
CA ARG A 348 26.02 -14.62 8.93
C ARG A 348 27.37 -14.32 9.56
N GLU A 349 27.85 -13.09 9.45
CA GLU A 349 28.87 -12.57 10.35
C GLU A 349 28.28 -12.17 11.69
#